data_290a926afdf81aa32ce9a094f0dd1b7b
#
_entry.id   290a926afdf81aa32ce9a094f0dd1b7b
#
_cell.length_a   1.000
_cell.length_b   1.000
_cell.length_c   1.000
_cell.angle_alpha   90.00
_cell.angle_beta   90.00
_cell.angle_gamma   90.00
#
_symmetry.space_group_name_H-M   'P 1'
#
loop_
_entity.id
_entity.type
_entity.pdbx_description
1 polymer ?
#
loop_
_entity_poly.entity_id
_entity_poly.type
_entity_poly.pdbx_seq_one_letter_code
_entity_poly.pdbx_strand_id
1 'polypeptide(L)'
;MRIHYTILTAIALFCASCSTQNNMQGGVSSTSSIASQVGIDILKKGGNAFDAIVATGFTLAVTSPSNGNLGGGGFLVAYTADGEAISLDFREKAPELSYETMFLDENKQYSRNLALNSHKSSGVPGTVNGLLKIFSDYGSGNFTLEEIMAPAIDYAENGYPINGVAAQGFDSYKALFLNDEGSAKIFIKDINNDILDIQQAFINGELSQEEYGKKLANIDEWQEGDILIQKDLANTLKRIAKNGNSGFYSGKTAELIIQEMVANNGFITKEDLLNYHSVYREPIIGTYRNNQIISMGPPSSGGALLVQMFNMIENFDMKSMERNSTEFVHLLTEVQRLAYADRAIHLGDPDFWPSPIPMLTSKEYAKERLSLISMNSATRSTEIAAGKNLSKESVETTHYSVMDNQGNVAGITTTLNMSYGNKKIVDGAGFLLNNEMDDFSSKPGTANAFGLIGYKANAIAPFKRPLSSMSPTIIIDSEGTPILTIGAAGGSRIITAVLQTIISVVDHNLNIQEAIDTPRTHSQWLPDNLRYEKNSLTKETIIELEALNHIFEHDGVVERGVYGLAQIHGVQLKDDKFITGFDKRGKYDENEGITY
;
A
#
# COMPACT_ATOMS: atom_id res chain seq x y z
N MET A 1 6.56 -83.81 -39.79
CA MET A 1 7.51 -82.93 -39.09
C MET A 1 6.90 -81.53 -39.01
N ARG A 2 6.24 -81.22 -37.92
CA ARG A 2 5.58 -79.92 -37.71
C ARG A 2 6.38 -79.12 -36.63
N ILE A 3 6.90 -77.99 -37.03
CA ILE A 3 7.67 -77.10 -36.17
C ILE A 3 6.67 -76.12 -35.58
N HIS A 4 6.57 -76.09 -34.23
CA HIS A 4 5.79 -75.14 -33.50
C HIS A 4 6.68 -73.91 -33.14
N TYR A 5 6.29 -72.73 -33.60
CA TYR A 5 6.85 -71.48 -33.16
C TYR A 5 6.05 -71.00 -31.96
N THR A 6 6.73 -70.89 -30.82
CA THR A 6 6.18 -70.25 -29.61
C THR A 6 6.60 -68.79 -29.63
N ILE A 7 5.63 -67.88 -29.75
CA ILE A 7 5.85 -66.44 -29.64
C ILE A 7 5.78 -66.09 -28.18
N LEU A 8 6.91 -65.64 -27.56
CA LEU A 8 6.96 -65.01 -26.26
C LEU A 8 6.62 -63.51 -26.41
N THR A 9 5.46 -63.10 -25.91
CA THR A 9 5.07 -61.71 -25.83
C THR A 9 5.59 -61.16 -24.49
N ALA A 10 6.64 -60.33 -24.53
CA ALA A 10 7.13 -59.60 -23.36
C ALA A 10 6.23 -58.39 -23.15
N ILE A 11 5.41 -58.39 -22.10
CA ILE A 11 4.67 -57.21 -21.60
C ILE A 11 5.63 -56.38 -20.75
N ALA A 12 6.12 -55.28 -21.33
CA ALA A 12 6.83 -54.26 -20.56
C ALA A 12 5.80 -53.46 -19.76
N LEU A 13 5.71 -53.71 -18.44
CA LEU A 13 5.03 -52.81 -17.50
C LEU A 13 5.87 -51.53 -17.36
N PHE A 14 5.42 -50.47 -18.02
CA PHE A 14 5.85 -49.12 -17.66
C PHE A 14 5.17 -48.75 -16.32
N CYS A 15 5.88 -48.92 -15.22
CA CYS A 15 5.54 -48.24 -13.97
C CYS A 15 5.84 -46.76 -14.16
N ALA A 16 4.84 -46.02 -14.57
CA ALA A 16 4.86 -44.57 -14.37
C ALA A 16 4.77 -44.34 -12.87
N SER A 17 5.94 -44.19 -12.23
CA SER A 17 6.01 -43.57 -10.91
C SER A 17 5.55 -42.11 -11.07
N CYS A 18 4.26 -41.84 -10.87
CA CYS A 18 3.82 -40.51 -10.53
C CYS A 18 4.47 -40.17 -9.17
N SER A 19 5.64 -39.57 -9.19
CA SER A 19 6.07 -38.74 -8.09
C SER A 19 5.09 -37.57 -8.07
N THR A 20 4.14 -37.58 -7.15
CA THR A 20 3.45 -36.38 -6.74
C THR A 20 4.49 -35.46 -6.08
N GLN A 21 5.31 -34.78 -6.90
CA GLN A 21 5.90 -33.54 -6.49
C GLN A 21 4.69 -32.62 -6.23
N ASN A 22 4.44 -32.29 -4.97
CA ASN A 22 3.64 -31.13 -4.61
C ASN A 22 4.42 -29.90 -5.09
N ASN A 23 4.40 -29.64 -6.41
CA ASN A 23 4.84 -28.36 -6.93
C ASN A 23 3.79 -27.35 -6.47
N MET A 24 4.18 -26.50 -5.52
CA MET A 24 3.37 -25.35 -5.14
C MET A 24 3.12 -24.54 -6.41
N GLN A 25 1.84 -24.27 -6.72
CA GLN A 25 1.45 -23.71 -8.01
C GLN A 25 1.26 -22.19 -7.99
N GLY A 26 1.44 -21.54 -6.84
CA GLY A 26 1.34 -20.09 -6.71
C GLY A 26 1.40 -19.61 -5.27
N GLY A 27 1.39 -18.30 -5.11
CA GLY A 27 1.39 -17.65 -3.80
C GLY A 27 0.62 -16.34 -3.79
N VAL A 28 -0.06 -16.06 -2.68
CA VAL A 28 -0.76 -14.80 -2.40
C VAL A 28 -0.37 -14.32 -1.02
N SER A 29 -0.02 -13.04 -0.90
CA SER A 29 0.27 -12.38 0.38
C SER A 29 -0.47 -11.05 0.47
N SER A 30 -1.20 -10.84 1.57
CA SER A 30 -1.96 -9.62 1.85
C SER A 30 -2.09 -9.39 3.35
N THR A 31 -2.71 -8.29 3.78
CA THR A 31 -2.98 -7.96 5.19
C THR A 31 -4.17 -8.73 5.80
N SER A 32 -4.77 -9.67 5.07
CA SER A 32 -5.91 -10.48 5.52
C SER A 32 -5.75 -11.92 5.06
N SER A 33 -5.66 -12.87 6.00
CA SER A 33 -5.63 -14.29 5.71
C SER A 33 -6.85 -14.75 4.89
N ILE A 34 -8.03 -14.18 5.16
CA ILE A 34 -9.25 -14.42 4.39
C ILE A 34 -9.08 -13.99 2.94
N ALA A 35 -8.55 -12.79 2.70
CA ALA A 35 -8.35 -12.28 1.34
C ALA A 35 -7.27 -13.06 0.58
N SER A 36 -6.17 -13.43 1.25
CA SER A 36 -5.14 -14.30 0.69
C SER A 36 -5.70 -15.67 0.32
N GLN A 37 -6.56 -16.26 1.18
CA GLN A 37 -7.21 -17.54 0.89
C GLN A 37 -8.14 -17.45 -0.33
N VAL A 38 -8.91 -16.36 -0.46
CA VAL A 38 -9.76 -16.14 -1.64
C VAL A 38 -8.92 -16.09 -2.92
N GLY A 39 -7.79 -15.37 -2.91
CA GLY A 39 -6.87 -15.33 -4.06
C GLY A 39 -6.33 -16.72 -4.43
N ILE A 40 -5.91 -17.50 -3.44
CA ILE A 40 -5.46 -18.91 -3.63
C ILE A 40 -6.57 -19.78 -4.19
N ASP A 41 -7.80 -19.62 -3.73
CA ASP A 41 -8.93 -20.43 -4.21
C ASP A 41 -9.28 -20.11 -5.68
N ILE A 42 -9.08 -18.88 -6.13
CA ILE A 42 -9.18 -18.48 -7.52
C ILE A 42 -8.09 -19.16 -8.36
N LEU A 43 -6.83 -19.12 -7.91
CA LEU A 43 -5.72 -19.81 -8.58
C LEU A 43 -5.99 -21.33 -8.70
N LYS A 44 -6.43 -21.98 -7.60
CA LYS A 44 -6.78 -23.41 -7.58
C LYS A 44 -7.89 -23.80 -8.55
N LYS A 45 -8.81 -22.87 -8.80
CA LYS A 45 -9.94 -23.09 -9.74
C LYS A 45 -9.56 -22.78 -11.20
N GLY A 46 -8.29 -22.47 -11.47
CA GLY A 46 -7.78 -22.23 -12.82
C GLY A 46 -7.80 -20.75 -13.26
N GLY A 47 -7.89 -19.82 -12.32
CA GLY A 47 -7.62 -18.41 -12.56
C GLY A 47 -6.13 -18.14 -12.66
N ASN A 48 -5.77 -17.00 -13.26
CA ASN A 48 -4.41 -16.48 -13.29
C ASN A 48 -4.15 -15.48 -12.15
N ALA A 49 -2.93 -14.95 -12.09
CA ALA A 49 -2.56 -13.94 -11.07
C ALA A 49 -3.44 -12.69 -11.10
N PHE A 50 -3.97 -12.31 -12.26
CA PHE A 50 -4.84 -11.14 -12.41
C PHE A 50 -6.25 -11.38 -11.87
N ASP A 51 -6.82 -12.57 -12.08
CA ASP A 51 -8.09 -12.96 -11.45
C ASP A 51 -7.95 -12.99 -9.93
N ALA A 52 -6.86 -13.60 -9.44
CA ALA A 52 -6.61 -13.77 -8.02
C ALA A 52 -6.38 -12.42 -7.30
N ILE A 53 -5.62 -11.49 -7.91
CA ILE A 53 -5.34 -10.20 -7.29
C ILE A 53 -6.59 -9.32 -7.22
N VAL A 54 -7.49 -9.40 -8.20
CA VAL A 54 -8.76 -8.69 -8.21
C VAL A 54 -9.72 -9.24 -7.13
N ALA A 55 -9.84 -10.56 -7.02
CA ALA A 55 -10.64 -11.20 -5.97
C ALA A 55 -10.11 -10.86 -4.57
N THR A 56 -8.78 -10.89 -4.38
CA THR A 56 -8.11 -10.46 -3.14
C THR A 56 -8.42 -9.00 -2.83
N GLY A 57 -8.34 -8.09 -3.82
CA GLY A 57 -8.58 -6.66 -3.63
C GLY A 57 -10.02 -6.34 -3.19
N PHE A 58 -11.04 -6.94 -3.82
CA PHE A 58 -12.43 -6.77 -3.38
C PHE A 58 -12.67 -7.40 -1.99
N THR A 59 -12.01 -8.51 -1.68
CA THR A 59 -12.13 -9.13 -0.35
C THR A 59 -11.46 -8.27 0.72
N LEU A 60 -10.31 -7.65 0.43
CA LEU A 60 -9.65 -6.69 1.33
C LEU A 60 -10.53 -5.46 1.62
N ALA A 61 -11.32 -4.99 0.66
CA ALA A 61 -12.26 -3.89 0.88
C ALA A 61 -13.31 -4.21 1.97
N VAL A 62 -13.55 -5.50 2.23
CA VAL A 62 -14.45 -6.00 3.28
C VAL A 62 -13.69 -6.34 4.56
N THR A 63 -12.60 -7.12 4.44
CA THR A 63 -11.93 -7.77 5.58
C THR A 63 -10.78 -6.97 6.18
N SER A 64 -10.37 -5.88 5.54
CA SER A 64 -9.35 -4.96 6.02
C SER A 64 -9.79 -3.49 5.86
N PRO A 65 -10.88 -3.04 6.50
CA PRO A 65 -11.53 -1.75 6.23
C PRO A 65 -10.65 -0.54 6.59
N SER A 66 -9.56 -0.73 7.34
CA SER A 66 -8.63 0.37 7.62
C SER A 66 -7.95 0.90 6.36
N ASN A 67 -7.67 0.05 5.36
CA ASN A 67 -6.89 0.38 4.18
C ASN A 67 -7.37 -0.31 2.89
N GLY A 68 -7.92 -1.53 2.97
CA GLY A 68 -8.65 -2.16 1.87
C GLY A 68 -9.91 -1.35 1.59
N ASN A 69 -10.24 -1.07 0.31
CA ASN A 69 -11.21 -0.03 0.05
C ASN A 69 -11.92 -0.16 -1.31
N LEU A 70 -13.06 0.52 -1.42
CA LEU A 70 -13.71 0.92 -2.68
C LEU A 70 -13.61 2.44 -2.89
N GLY A 71 -13.55 3.20 -1.80
CA GLY A 71 -13.56 4.67 -1.80
C GLY A 71 -12.18 5.32 -1.90
N GLY A 72 -11.13 4.56 -2.16
CA GLY A 72 -9.75 5.00 -2.31
C GLY A 72 -9.18 4.77 -3.71
N GLY A 73 -7.87 4.60 -3.79
CA GLY A 73 -7.16 4.35 -5.03
C GLY A 73 -5.80 3.68 -4.80
N GLY A 74 -5.00 3.60 -5.84
CA GLY A 74 -3.71 2.93 -5.75
C GLY A 74 -3.00 2.72 -7.07
N PHE A 75 -2.05 1.78 -7.05
CA PHE A 75 -1.21 1.40 -8.19
C PHE A 75 -1.05 -0.11 -8.28
N LEU A 76 -1.01 -0.61 -9.51
CA LEU A 76 -0.60 -1.98 -9.83
C LEU A 76 0.70 -1.93 -10.63
N VAL A 77 1.61 -2.84 -10.32
CA VAL A 77 2.70 -3.26 -11.19
C VAL A 77 2.56 -4.75 -11.43
N ALA A 78 2.65 -5.17 -12.68
CA ALA A 78 2.51 -6.56 -13.05
C ALA A 78 3.49 -6.96 -14.16
N TYR A 79 3.67 -8.27 -14.31
CA TYR A 79 4.46 -8.88 -15.35
C TYR A 79 3.73 -10.11 -15.85
N THR A 80 3.52 -10.18 -17.18
CA THR A 80 2.81 -11.31 -17.79
C THR A 80 3.75 -12.46 -18.10
N ALA A 81 3.21 -13.66 -18.25
CA ALA A 81 3.95 -14.84 -18.69
C ALA A 81 4.64 -14.64 -20.06
N ASP A 82 4.12 -13.74 -20.89
CA ASP A 82 4.69 -13.39 -22.20
C ASP A 82 5.80 -12.33 -22.11
N GLY A 83 6.10 -11.83 -20.91
CA GLY A 83 7.19 -10.88 -20.67
C GLY A 83 6.79 -9.40 -20.78
N GLU A 84 5.51 -9.06 -20.74
CA GLU A 84 5.04 -7.67 -20.73
C GLU A 84 5.09 -7.11 -19.31
N ALA A 85 5.75 -5.96 -19.14
CA ALA A 85 5.75 -5.18 -17.91
C ALA A 85 4.60 -4.16 -17.95
N ILE A 86 3.75 -4.17 -16.92
CA ILE A 86 2.53 -3.37 -16.85
C ILE A 86 2.58 -2.50 -15.61
N SER A 87 2.20 -1.22 -15.73
CA SER A 87 1.85 -0.40 -14.58
C SER A 87 0.52 0.31 -14.80
N LEU A 88 -0.38 0.20 -13.83
CA LEU A 88 -1.72 0.80 -13.86
C LEU A 88 -1.87 1.79 -12.70
N ASP A 89 -2.17 3.05 -13.07
CA ASP A 89 -2.45 4.15 -12.17
C ASP A 89 -3.98 4.28 -11.99
N PHE A 90 -4.46 3.90 -10.83
CA PHE A 90 -5.83 4.13 -10.36
C PHE A 90 -5.86 4.98 -9.09
N ARG A 91 -4.86 5.89 -8.97
CA ARG A 91 -4.78 6.91 -7.92
C ARG A 91 -6.01 7.79 -7.94
N GLU A 92 -6.42 8.28 -6.80
CA GLU A 92 -7.49 9.26 -6.66
C GLU A 92 -7.19 10.53 -7.46
N LYS A 93 -8.23 11.20 -7.92
CA LYS A 93 -8.11 12.50 -8.59
C LYS A 93 -8.71 13.60 -7.73
N ALA A 94 -8.06 14.76 -7.71
CA ALA A 94 -8.66 15.96 -7.15
C ALA A 94 -9.97 16.29 -7.87
N PRO A 95 -11.09 16.49 -7.16
CA PRO A 95 -12.36 16.93 -7.76
C PRO A 95 -12.22 18.24 -8.52
N GLU A 96 -13.12 18.51 -9.47
CA GLU A 96 -13.16 19.76 -10.25
C GLU A 96 -13.20 21.02 -9.37
N LEU A 97 -13.87 20.94 -8.23
CA LEU A 97 -14.02 22.06 -7.30
C LEU A 97 -12.78 22.34 -6.43
N SER A 98 -11.71 21.55 -6.58
CA SER A 98 -10.48 21.72 -5.78
C SER A 98 -9.68 22.96 -6.20
N TYR A 99 -8.99 23.57 -5.23
CA TYR A 99 -8.11 24.72 -5.45
C TYR A 99 -6.90 24.68 -4.49
N GLU A 100 -5.81 25.33 -4.87
CA GLU A 100 -4.50 25.23 -4.23
C GLU A 100 -4.51 25.47 -2.72
N THR A 101 -5.33 26.41 -2.23
CA THR A 101 -5.34 26.85 -0.84
C THR A 101 -6.50 26.29 0.00
N MET A 102 -7.19 25.25 -0.50
CA MET A 102 -8.43 24.75 0.12
C MET A 102 -8.28 24.21 1.55
N PHE A 103 -7.07 23.87 1.95
CA PHE A 103 -6.75 23.38 3.30
C PHE A 103 -6.02 24.41 4.18
N LEU A 104 -6.00 25.68 3.79
CA LEU A 104 -5.51 26.75 4.63
C LEU A 104 -6.66 27.35 5.45
N ASP A 105 -6.38 27.67 6.72
CA ASP A 105 -7.29 28.40 7.60
C ASP A 105 -7.33 29.90 7.27
N GLU A 106 -8.11 30.67 8.04
CA GLU A 106 -8.23 32.13 7.91
C GLU A 106 -6.88 32.88 8.07
N ASN A 107 -5.93 32.28 8.80
CA ASN A 107 -4.59 32.79 9.00
C ASN A 107 -3.59 32.31 7.93
N LYS A 108 -4.08 31.66 6.85
CA LYS A 108 -3.27 31.04 5.78
C LYS A 108 -2.28 29.99 6.32
N GLN A 109 -2.65 29.29 7.38
CA GLN A 109 -1.90 28.16 7.91
C GLN A 109 -2.60 26.86 7.49
N TYR A 110 -1.83 25.78 7.28
CA TYR A 110 -2.35 24.46 6.99
C TYR A 110 -3.26 23.97 8.14
N SER A 111 -4.48 23.61 7.80
CA SER A 111 -5.46 23.05 8.72
C SER A 111 -5.52 21.54 8.59
N ARG A 112 -4.86 20.83 9.50
CA ARG A 112 -4.87 19.37 9.55
C ARG A 112 -6.28 18.80 9.62
N ASN A 113 -7.18 19.46 10.35
CA ASN A 113 -8.57 18.99 10.47
C ASN A 113 -9.32 19.05 9.13
N LEU A 114 -9.18 20.13 8.37
CA LEU A 114 -9.78 20.24 7.04
C LEU A 114 -9.20 19.20 6.07
N ALA A 115 -7.89 18.98 6.11
CA ALA A 115 -7.19 18.07 5.20
C ALA A 115 -7.43 16.59 5.51
N LEU A 116 -7.73 16.21 6.75
CA LEU A 116 -7.85 14.81 7.14
C LEU A 116 -9.26 14.34 7.50
N ASN A 117 -10.12 15.24 8.01
CA ASN A 117 -11.39 14.84 8.62
C ASN A 117 -12.62 15.43 7.93
N SER A 118 -12.45 16.25 6.90
CA SER A 118 -13.58 16.82 6.15
C SER A 118 -13.91 16.00 4.90
N HIS A 119 -15.13 16.11 4.38
CA HIS A 119 -15.51 15.54 3.08
C HIS A 119 -14.74 16.17 1.89
N LYS A 120 -14.20 17.39 2.06
CA LYS A 120 -13.33 18.04 1.07
C LYS A 120 -11.98 17.35 0.91
N SER A 121 -11.57 16.54 1.90
CA SER A 121 -10.31 15.80 1.85
C SER A 121 -10.35 14.59 0.91
N SER A 122 -11.55 14.23 0.41
CA SER A 122 -11.72 13.06 -0.44
C SER A 122 -11.39 13.36 -1.89
N GLY A 123 -10.46 12.62 -2.47
CA GLY A 123 -10.26 12.52 -3.90
C GLY A 123 -11.29 11.59 -4.55
N VAL A 124 -11.50 11.73 -5.85
CA VAL A 124 -12.39 10.87 -6.65
C VAL A 124 -11.84 9.44 -6.63
N PRO A 125 -12.60 8.45 -6.15
CA PRO A 125 -12.12 7.08 -5.96
C PRO A 125 -11.71 6.38 -7.25
N GLY A 126 -10.63 5.59 -7.19
CA GLY A 126 -10.09 4.87 -8.35
C GLY A 126 -10.10 3.34 -8.24
N THR A 127 -10.14 2.78 -7.02
CA THR A 127 -9.96 1.34 -6.79
C THR A 127 -10.86 0.46 -7.63
N VAL A 128 -12.15 0.77 -7.68
CA VAL A 128 -13.12 -0.05 -8.46
C VAL A 128 -12.77 -0.05 -9.94
N ASN A 129 -12.46 1.11 -10.52
CA ASN A 129 -12.10 1.21 -11.93
C ASN A 129 -10.80 0.47 -12.24
N GLY A 130 -9.78 0.59 -11.36
CA GLY A 130 -8.50 -0.10 -11.52
C GLY A 130 -8.64 -1.62 -11.48
N LEU A 131 -9.34 -2.17 -10.49
CA LEU A 131 -9.57 -3.62 -10.37
C LEU A 131 -10.37 -4.17 -11.56
N LEU A 132 -11.43 -3.49 -11.97
CA LEU A 132 -12.23 -3.92 -13.12
C LEU A 132 -11.45 -3.84 -14.43
N LYS A 133 -10.58 -2.84 -14.59
CA LYS A 133 -9.77 -2.69 -15.78
C LYS A 133 -8.76 -3.83 -15.90
N ILE A 134 -8.03 -4.17 -14.82
CA ILE A 134 -7.06 -5.26 -14.86
C ILE A 134 -7.75 -6.62 -15.07
N PHE A 135 -8.93 -6.84 -14.46
CA PHE A 135 -9.72 -8.05 -14.70
C PHE A 135 -10.15 -8.18 -16.17
N SER A 136 -10.65 -7.09 -16.76
CA SER A 136 -11.11 -7.06 -18.16
C SER A 136 -9.98 -7.27 -19.15
N ASP A 137 -8.79 -6.69 -18.90
CA ASP A 137 -7.71 -6.66 -19.88
C ASP A 137 -6.78 -7.88 -19.77
N TYR A 138 -6.60 -8.47 -18.56
CA TYR A 138 -5.62 -9.53 -18.29
C TYR A 138 -6.18 -10.74 -17.53
N GLY A 139 -7.42 -10.74 -17.11
CA GLY A 139 -8.07 -11.91 -16.49
C GLY A 139 -8.01 -13.13 -17.41
N SER A 140 -8.01 -14.32 -16.86
CA SER A 140 -7.89 -15.58 -17.61
C SER A 140 -9.05 -15.86 -18.57
N GLY A 141 -10.19 -15.18 -18.39
CA GLY A 141 -11.45 -15.46 -19.10
C GLY A 141 -12.21 -16.68 -18.56
N ASN A 142 -11.70 -17.34 -17.53
CA ASN A 142 -12.33 -18.51 -16.92
C ASN A 142 -13.41 -18.16 -15.91
N PHE A 143 -13.50 -16.89 -15.51
CA PHE A 143 -14.42 -16.40 -14.49
C PHE A 143 -15.24 -15.21 -14.98
N THR A 144 -16.47 -15.14 -14.53
CA THR A 144 -17.28 -13.92 -14.58
C THR A 144 -16.90 -12.98 -13.44
N LEU A 145 -17.24 -11.69 -13.56
CA LEU A 145 -17.01 -10.73 -12.48
C LEU A 145 -17.81 -11.09 -11.21
N GLU A 146 -19.03 -11.64 -11.38
CA GLU A 146 -19.84 -12.13 -10.26
C GLU A 146 -19.13 -13.25 -9.49
N GLU A 147 -18.48 -14.19 -10.19
CA GLU A 147 -17.73 -15.28 -9.54
C GLU A 147 -16.49 -14.77 -8.80
N ILE A 148 -15.77 -13.82 -9.37
CA ILE A 148 -14.61 -13.16 -8.72
C ILE A 148 -15.02 -12.41 -7.46
N MET A 149 -16.15 -11.73 -7.47
CA MET A 149 -16.61 -10.90 -6.36
C MET A 149 -17.49 -11.64 -5.34
N ALA A 150 -17.95 -12.85 -5.66
CA ALA A 150 -18.86 -13.62 -4.79
C ALA A 150 -18.33 -13.80 -3.35
N PRO A 151 -17.04 -14.13 -3.11
CA PRO A 151 -16.52 -14.24 -1.73
C PRO A 151 -16.60 -12.93 -0.96
N ALA A 152 -16.22 -11.81 -1.57
CA ALA A 152 -16.29 -10.49 -0.94
C ALA A 152 -17.73 -10.11 -0.58
N ILE A 153 -18.68 -10.40 -1.47
CA ILE A 153 -20.11 -10.17 -1.24
C ILE A 153 -20.60 -11.02 -0.06
N ASP A 154 -20.23 -12.29 0.00
CA ASP A 154 -20.62 -13.21 1.06
C ASP A 154 -20.11 -12.75 2.42
N TYR A 155 -18.82 -12.42 2.54
CA TYR A 155 -18.24 -11.88 3.77
C TYR A 155 -18.86 -10.56 4.20
N ALA A 156 -19.21 -9.68 3.28
CA ALA A 156 -19.86 -8.42 3.62
C ALA A 156 -21.31 -8.62 4.08
N GLU A 157 -22.05 -9.53 3.45
CA GLU A 157 -23.49 -9.77 3.72
C GLU A 157 -23.72 -10.60 4.98
N ASN A 158 -22.95 -11.68 5.15
CA ASN A 158 -23.11 -12.66 6.21
C ASN A 158 -22.13 -12.46 7.38
N GLY A 159 -21.14 -11.60 7.20
CA GLY A 159 -20.14 -11.26 8.20
C GLY A 159 -18.92 -12.19 8.19
N TYR A 160 -17.86 -11.71 8.84
CA TYR A 160 -16.63 -12.44 9.05
C TYR A 160 -16.07 -12.15 10.44
N PRO A 161 -15.29 -13.08 11.05
CA PRO A 161 -14.64 -12.81 12.32
C PRO A 161 -13.50 -11.80 12.13
N ILE A 162 -13.53 -10.70 12.90
CA ILE A 162 -12.44 -9.70 12.89
C ILE A 162 -11.24 -10.21 13.68
N ASN A 163 -10.05 -9.79 13.27
CA ASN A 163 -8.82 -10.06 14.04
C ASN A 163 -8.61 -9.00 15.14
N GLY A 164 -7.65 -9.25 16.03
CA GLY A 164 -7.35 -8.37 17.17
C GLY A 164 -6.89 -6.96 16.76
N VAL A 165 -6.28 -6.80 15.57
CA VAL A 165 -5.86 -5.49 15.04
C VAL A 165 -7.06 -4.67 14.62
N ALA A 166 -8.02 -5.27 13.91
CA ALA A 166 -9.26 -4.61 13.53
C ALA A 166 -10.07 -4.18 14.78
N ALA A 167 -10.20 -5.08 15.77
CA ALA A 167 -10.86 -4.79 17.03
C ALA A 167 -10.22 -3.58 17.73
N GLN A 168 -8.90 -3.61 17.95
CA GLN A 168 -8.16 -2.48 18.53
C GLN A 168 -8.28 -1.20 17.68
N GLY A 169 -8.29 -1.33 16.36
CA GLY A 169 -8.45 -0.21 15.44
C GLY A 169 -9.80 0.46 15.61
N PHE A 170 -10.89 -0.29 15.62
CA PHE A 170 -12.24 0.26 15.80
C PHE A 170 -12.36 1.01 17.12
N ASP A 171 -11.83 0.45 18.22
CA ASP A 171 -11.86 1.10 19.52
C ASP A 171 -10.98 2.33 19.60
N SER A 172 -9.80 2.32 18.98
CA SER A 172 -8.89 3.46 18.94
C SER A 172 -9.47 4.66 18.18
N TYR A 173 -10.29 4.41 17.16
CA TYR A 173 -10.94 5.45 16.36
C TYR A 173 -12.41 5.71 16.77
N LYS A 174 -12.90 5.09 17.86
CA LYS A 174 -14.29 5.18 18.35
C LYS A 174 -14.84 6.61 18.37
N ALA A 175 -14.10 7.56 18.95
CA ALA A 175 -14.52 8.95 19.04
C ALA A 175 -14.67 9.63 17.66
N LEU A 176 -13.88 9.22 16.67
CA LEU A 176 -13.95 9.77 15.32
C LEU A 176 -15.08 9.13 14.51
N PHE A 177 -15.35 7.84 14.70
CA PHE A 177 -16.49 7.17 14.08
C PHE A 177 -17.83 7.71 14.58
N LEU A 178 -17.93 8.08 15.86
CA LEU A 178 -19.13 8.70 16.42
C LEU A 178 -19.46 10.07 15.82
N ASN A 179 -18.52 10.75 15.16
CA ASN A 179 -18.77 12.00 14.45
C ASN A 179 -19.46 11.79 13.08
N ASP A 180 -19.77 10.55 12.71
CA ASP A 180 -20.39 10.18 11.46
C ASP A 180 -21.38 9.02 11.69
N GLU A 181 -22.65 9.25 11.45
CA GLU A 181 -23.70 8.28 11.76
C GLU A 181 -23.51 6.96 10.97
N GLY A 182 -23.08 7.05 9.70
CA GLY A 182 -22.79 5.90 8.86
C GLY A 182 -21.65 5.05 9.43
N SER A 183 -20.56 5.68 9.83
CA SER A 183 -19.40 5.02 10.45
C SER A 183 -19.73 4.44 11.82
N ALA A 184 -20.50 5.18 12.64
CA ALA A 184 -20.91 4.71 13.96
C ALA A 184 -21.72 3.40 13.86
N LYS A 185 -22.66 3.30 12.91
CA LYS A 185 -23.48 2.11 12.68
C LYS A 185 -22.67 0.86 12.37
N ILE A 186 -21.49 1.00 11.78
CA ILE A 186 -20.65 -0.13 11.35
C ILE A 186 -19.54 -0.44 12.36
N PHE A 187 -18.86 0.60 12.89
CA PHE A 187 -17.62 0.44 13.63
C PHE A 187 -17.77 0.64 15.15
N ILE A 188 -18.95 1.02 15.64
CA ILE A 188 -19.23 1.04 17.08
C ILE A 188 -20.01 -0.22 17.44
N LYS A 189 -19.46 -1.02 18.36
CA LYS A 189 -20.11 -2.23 18.84
C LYS A 189 -21.40 -1.88 19.56
N ASP A 190 -22.48 -2.61 19.24
CA ASP A 190 -23.79 -2.49 19.88
C ASP A 190 -24.35 -1.05 19.92
N ILE A 191 -24.06 -0.27 18.84
CA ILE A 191 -24.51 1.10 18.71
C ILE A 191 -26.02 1.22 18.99
N ASN A 192 -26.40 2.19 19.80
CA ASN A 192 -27.77 2.49 20.17
C ASN A 192 -27.99 4.00 20.37
N ASN A 193 -29.24 4.40 20.58
CA ASN A 193 -29.59 5.82 20.74
C ASN A 193 -28.90 6.47 21.93
N ASP A 194 -28.71 5.75 23.04
CA ASP A 194 -28.03 6.31 24.23
C ASP A 194 -26.58 6.70 23.92
N ILE A 195 -25.89 5.92 23.09
CA ILE A 195 -24.53 6.22 22.63
C ILE A 195 -24.52 7.44 21.69
N LEU A 196 -25.50 7.53 20.78
CA LEU A 196 -25.64 8.68 19.87
C LEU A 196 -26.00 9.94 20.65
N ASP A 197 -26.83 9.85 21.68
CA ASP A 197 -27.18 10.97 22.56
C ASP A 197 -25.96 11.48 23.34
N ILE A 198 -25.05 10.61 23.77
CA ILE A 198 -23.76 11.01 24.40
C ILE A 198 -22.94 11.87 23.42
N GLN A 199 -22.86 11.44 22.15
CA GLN A 199 -22.15 12.19 21.12
C GLN A 199 -22.79 13.55 20.86
N GLN A 200 -24.13 13.59 20.75
CA GLN A 200 -24.85 14.83 20.51
C GLN A 200 -24.72 15.81 21.68
N ALA A 201 -24.79 15.33 22.92
CA ALA A 201 -24.59 16.15 24.12
C ALA A 201 -23.16 16.76 24.19
N PHE A 202 -22.15 16.00 23.74
CA PHE A 202 -20.79 16.52 23.62
C PHE A 202 -20.67 17.62 22.54
N ILE A 203 -21.26 17.41 21.37
CA ILE A 203 -21.28 18.40 20.27
C ILE A 203 -21.98 19.69 20.72
N ASN A 204 -23.07 19.57 21.48
CA ASN A 204 -23.81 20.71 22.02
C ASN A 204 -23.07 21.44 23.16
N GLY A 205 -21.94 20.93 23.64
CA GLY A 205 -21.20 21.48 24.77
C GLY A 205 -21.84 21.20 26.13
N GLU A 206 -22.75 20.23 26.22
CA GLU A 206 -23.42 19.79 27.46
C GLU A 206 -22.54 18.85 28.30
N LEU A 207 -21.53 18.25 27.67
CA LEU A 207 -20.53 17.40 28.30
C LEU A 207 -19.14 18.03 28.15
N SER A 208 -18.37 18.01 29.24
CA SER A 208 -16.94 18.31 29.18
C SER A 208 -16.16 17.19 28.49
N GLN A 209 -14.94 17.49 28.01
CA GLN A 209 -14.05 16.49 27.41
C GLN A 209 -13.79 15.28 28.35
N GLU A 210 -13.67 15.53 29.66
CA GLU A 210 -13.45 14.47 30.64
C GLU A 210 -14.68 13.58 30.82
N GLU A 211 -15.88 14.16 30.91
CA GLU A 211 -17.14 13.43 31.04
C GLU A 211 -17.43 12.60 29.77
N TYR A 212 -17.20 13.19 28.60
CA TYR A 212 -17.31 12.49 27.34
C TYR A 212 -16.36 11.31 27.28
N GLY A 213 -15.08 11.49 27.62
CA GLY A 213 -14.09 10.40 27.66
C GLY A 213 -14.50 9.26 28.60
N LYS A 214 -15.04 9.57 29.80
CA LYS A 214 -15.56 8.55 30.73
C LYS A 214 -16.76 7.78 30.16
N LYS A 215 -17.64 8.46 29.42
CA LYS A 215 -18.79 7.80 28.78
C LYS A 215 -18.36 6.91 27.64
N LEU A 216 -17.40 7.35 26.80
CA LEU A 216 -16.84 6.53 25.73
C LEU A 216 -16.15 5.25 26.24
N ALA A 217 -15.49 5.32 27.39
CA ALA A 217 -14.85 4.18 28.04
C ALA A 217 -15.84 3.09 28.52
N ASN A 218 -17.13 3.42 28.61
CA ASN A 218 -18.18 2.47 29.00
C ASN A 218 -18.91 1.83 27.78
N ILE A 219 -18.55 2.22 26.55
CA ILE A 219 -19.08 1.59 25.34
C ILE A 219 -18.33 0.27 25.15
N ASP A 220 -19.07 -0.80 24.85
CA ASP A 220 -18.50 -2.13 24.64
C ASP A 220 -17.43 -2.12 23.56
N GLU A 221 -16.33 -2.81 23.83
CA GLU A 221 -15.19 -2.92 22.93
C GLU A 221 -15.33 -4.13 22.03
N TRP A 222 -14.83 -3.97 20.79
CA TRP A 222 -14.70 -5.10 19.87
C TRP A 222 -13.64 -6.08 20.37
N GLN A 223 -13.90 -7.37 20.17
CA GLN A 223 -12.97 -8.44 20.51
C GLN A 223 -12.59 -9.23 19.26
N GLU A 224 -11.40 -9.80 19.26
CA GLU A 224 -11.00 -10.77 18.24
C GLU A 224 -12.01 -11.91 18.16
N GLY A 225 -12.46 -12.23 16.94
CA GLY A 225 -13.50 -13.23 16.68
C GLY A 225 -14.93 -12.69 16.64
N ASP A 226 -15.16 -11.43 17.04
CA ASP A 226 -16.47 -10.79 16.84
C ASP A 226 -16.81 -10.71 15.35
N ILE A 227 -18.08 -10.85 15.02
CA ILE A 227 -18.53 -10.86 13.60
C ILE A 227 -18.88 -9.45 13.14
N LEU A 228 -18.15 -8.97 12.13
CA LEU A 228 -18.48 -7.70 11.45
C LEU A 228 -19.34 -7.96 10.24
N ILE A 229 -20.52 -7.32 10.18
CA ILE A 229 -21.48 -7.40 9.07
C ILE A 229 -21.60 -6.03 8.40
N GLN A 230 -21.50 -5.98 7.05
CA GLN A 230 -21.46 -4.74 6.26
C GLN A 230 -22.48 -4.80 5.11
N LYS A 231 -23.79 -4.83 5.42
CA LYS A 231 -24.87 -5.07 4.43
C LYS A 231 -24.91 -4.03 3.31
N ASP A 232 -24.68 -2.76 3.61
CA ASP A 232 -24.67 -1.71 2.59
C ASP A 232 -23.47 -1.85 1.65
N LEU A 233 -22.32 -2.25 2.18
CA LEU A 233 -21.15 -2.60 1.37
C LEU A 233 -21.44 -3.81 0.47
N ALA A 234 -22.10 -4.86 1.00
CA ALA A 234 -22.54 -6.01 0.20
C ALA A 234 -23.45 -5.59 -0.96
N ASN A 235 -24.40 -4.67 -0.72
CA ASN A 235 -25.25 -4.14 -1.77
C ASN A 235 -24.48 -3.34 -2.83
N THR A 236 -23.47 -2.58 -2.43
CA THR A 236 -22.56 -1.87 -3.35
C THR A 236 -21.76 -2.87 -4.19
N LEU A 237 -21.15 -3.88 -3.58
CA LEU A 237 -20.42 -4.95 -4.28
C LEU A 237 -21.31 -5.70 -5.27
N LYS A 238 -22.58 -6.03 -4.91
CA LYS A 238 -23.56 -6.64 -5.83
C LYS A 238 -23.86 -5.75 -7.04
N ARG A 239 -23.95 -4.42 -6.84
CA ARG A 239 -24.13 -3.49 -7.98
C ARG A 239 -22.92 -3.46 -8.91
N ILE A 240 -21.71 -3.49 -8.35
CA ILE A 240 -20.45 -3.54 -9.11
C ILE A 240 -20.35 -4.88 -9.86
N ALA A 241 -20.56 -6.01 -9.18
CA ALA A 241 -20.51 -7.34 -9.79
C ALA A 241 -21.43 -7.46 -11.02
N LYS A 242 -22.65 -6.93 -10.90
CA LYS A 242 -23.67 -6.98 -11.96
C LYS A 242 -23.41 -6.01 -13.11
N ASN A 243 -22.94 -4.78 -12.82
CA ASN A 243 -22.93 -3.69 -13.78
C ASN A 243 -21.53 -3.13 -14.08
N GLY A 244 -20.47 -3.73 -13.52
CA GLY A 244 -19.11 -3.24 -13.68
C GLY A 244 -18.93 -1.80 -13.19
N ASN A 245 -18.20 -0.98 -13.95
CA ASN A 245 -17.96 0.43 -13.64
C ASN A 245 -19.26 1.23 -13.40
N SER A 246 -20.32 0.95 -14.13
CA SER A 246 -21.59 1.66 -13.94
C SER A 246 -22.28 1.34 -12.61
N GLY A 247 -21.93 0.22 -11.97
CA GLY A 247 -22.39 -0.14 -10.62
C GLY A 247 -21.81 0.74 -9.50
N PHE A 248 -20.74 1.49 -9.80
CA PHE A 248 -20.09 2.40 -8.85
C PHE A 248 -20.13 3.86 -9.30
N TYR A 249 -19.68 4.16 -10.54
CA TYR A 249 -19.50 5.52 -11.03
C TYR A 249 -20.77 6.15 -11.64
N SER A 250 -21.87 5.39 -11.72
CA SER A 250 -23.18 5.88 -12.11
C SER A 250 -24.30 5.15 -11.35
N GLY A 251 -25.54 5.52 -11.57
CA GLY A 251 -26.70 4.93 -10.90
C GLY A 251 -26.68 5.10 -9.38
N LYS A 252 -27.22 4.11 -8.64
CA LYS A 252 -27.52 4.24 -7.21
C LYS A 252 -26.30 4.53 -6.35
N THR A 253 -25.15 3.90 -6.60
CA THR A 253 -23.93 4.14 -5.80
C THR A 253 -23.43 5.57 -5.97
N ALA A 254 -23.34 6.05 -7.21
CA ALA A 254 -22.96 7.44 -7.50
C ALA A 254 -23.95 8.45 -6.88
N GLU A 255 -25.25 8.17 -6.93
CA GLU A 255 -26.28 9.01 -6.29
C GLU A 255 -26.05 9.13 -4.78
N LEU A 256 -25.71 8.02 -4.10
CA LEU A 256 -25.40 8.02 -2.66
C LEU A 256 -24.13 8.83 -2.36
N ILE A 257 -23.08 8.68 -3.17
CA ILE A 257 -21.85 9.48 -3.03
C ILE A 257 -22.19 10.97 -3.15
N ILE A 258 -22.96 11.37 -4.15
CA ILE A 258 -23.32 12.78 -4.37
C ILE A 258 -24.22 13.31 -3.24
N GLN A 259 -25.15 12.52 -2.74
CA GLN A 259 -25.98 12.91 -1.58
C GLN A 259 -25.09 13.18 -0.36
N GLU A 260 -24.13 12.29 -0.08
CA GLU A 260 -23.14 12.44 1.00
C GLU A 260 -22.31 13.73 0.84
N MET A 261 -21.80 13.98 -0.36
CA MET A 261 -21.00 15.17 -0.66
C MET A 261 -21.82 16.47 -0.50
N VAL A 262 -23.04 16.51 -1.00
CA VAL A 262 -23.93 17.69 -0.90
C VAL A 262 -24.30 17.97 0.56
N ALA A 263 -24.66 16.95 1.32
CA ALA A 263 -25.04 17.09 2.72
C ALA A 263 -23.90 17.64 3.60
N ASN A 264 -22.64 17.35 3.26
CA ASN A 264 -21.47 17.61 4.09
C ASN A 264 -20.45 18.59 3.46
N ASN A 265 -20.85 19.34 2.42
CA ASN A 265 -19.98 20.29 1.71
C ASN A 265 -18.70 19.65 1.12
N GLY A 266 -18.78 18.41 0.67
CA GLY A 266 -17.72 17.73 -0.08
C GLY A 266 -17.60 18.25 -1.51
N PHE A 267 -16.57 17.84 -2.23
CA PHE A 267 -16.24 18.40 -3.55
C PHE A 267 -16.45 17.44 -4.72
N ILE A 268 -16.62 16.13 -4.47
CA ILE A 268 -16.85 15.16 -5.55
C ILE A 268 -18.21 15.39 -6.18
N THR A 269 -18.24 15.62 -7.50
CA THR A 269 -19.43 15.84 -8.30
C THR A 269 -19.81 14.58 -9.11
N LYS A 270 -20.99 14.60 -9.72
CA LYS A 270 -21.41 13.53 -10.62
C LYS A 270 -20.49 13.43 -11.84
N GLU A 271 -20.08 14.57 -12.35
CA GLU A 271 -19.16 14.70 -13.50
C GLU A 271 -17.79 14.14 -13.18
N ASP A 272 -17.28 14.36 -11.95
CA ASP A 272 -16.02 13.76 -11.49
C ASP A 272 -16.08 12.24 -11.52
N LEU A 273 -17.18 11.64 -11.03
CA LEU A 273 -17.37 10.19 -11.03
C LEU A 273 -17.47 9.63 -12.45
N LEU A 274 -18.29 10.24 -13.32
CA LEU A 274 -18.49 9.79 -14.70
C LEU A 274 -17.21 9.87 -15.55
N ASN A 275 -16.33 10.84 -15.25
CA ASN A 275 -15.10 11.09 -16.00
C ASN A 275 -13.87 10.41 -15.35
N TYR A 276 -14.04 9.68 -14.25
CA TYR A 276 -12.93 8.95 -13.67
C TYR A 276 -12.55 7.74 -14.52
N HIS A 277 -11.26 7.60 -14.81
CA HIS A 277 -10.68 6.42 -15.43
C HIS A 277 -9.24 6.20 -14.93
N SER A 278 -8.87 4.95 -14.73
CA SER A 278 -7.51 4.51 -14.49
C SER A 278 -6.68 4.57 -15.78
N VAL A 279 -5.36 4.74 -15.66
CA VAL A 279 -4.47 4.98 -16.80
C VAL A 279 -3.28 4.03 -16.74
N TYR A 280 -3.00 3.33 -17.84
CA TYR A 280 -1.71 2.65 -17.97
C TYR A 280 -0.61 3.68 -18.11
N ARG A 281 0.45 3.51 -17.30
CA ARG A 281 1.65 4.34 -17.32
C ARG A 281 2.84 3.50 -17.76
N GLU A 282 3.88 4.14 -18.27
CA GLU A 282 5.16 3.45 -18.47
C GLU A 282 5.74 3.07 -17.12
N PRO A 283 6.03 1.78 -16.85
CA PRO A 283 6.69 1.38 -15.62
C PRO A 283 8.11 1.95 -15.55
N ILE A 284 8.59 2.21 -14.35
CA ILE A 284 10.02 2.50 -14.14
C ILE A 284 10.77 1.17 -14.18
N ILE A 285 11.70 1.07 -15.13
CA ILE A 285 12.56 -0.10 -15.29
C ILE A 285 14.00 0.32 -14.99
N GLY A 286 14.64 -0.42 -14.09
CA GLY A 286 16.04 -0.27 -13.72
C GLY A 286 16.75 -1.60 -13.61
N THR A 287 18.02 -1.60 -13.18
CA THR A 287 18.78 -2.82 -12.94
C THR A 287 19.47 -2.74 -11.57
N TYR A 288 19.58 -3.89 -10.91
CA TYR A 288 20.38 -4.05 -9.69
C TYR A 288 21.00 -5.44 -9.61
N ARG A 289 22.33 -5.57 -9.51
CA ARG A 289 23.04 -6.86 -9.44
C ARG A 289 22.62 -7.87 -10.52
N ASN A 290 22.50 -7.42 -11.76
CA ASN A 290 22.05 -8.19 -12.93
C ASN A 290 20.55 -8.58 -12.93
N ASN A 291 19.77 -8.17 -11.93
CA ASN A 291 18.32 -8.32 -11.96
C ASN A 291 17.69 -7.05 -12.56
N GLN A 292 16.56 -7.23 -13.26
CA GLN A 292 15.72 -6.13 -13.67
C GLN A 292 14.75 -5.78 -12.54
N ILE A 293 14.57 -4.49 -12.31
CA ILE A 293 13.60 -3.94 -11.36
C ILE A 293 12.50 -3.25 -12.14
N ILE A 294 11.26 -3.65 -11.90
CA ILE A 294 10.07 -3.05 -12.47
C ILE A 294 9.24 -2.47 -11.32
N SER A 295 8.98 -1.16 -11.36
CA SER A 295 8.22 -0.49 -10.29
C SER A 295 7.35 0.63 -10.83
N MET A 296 6.51 1.22 -9.97
CA MET A 296 5.56 2.25 -10.36
C MET A 296 6.24 3.61 -10.59
N GLY A 297 5.91 4.23 -11.73
CA GLY A 297 6.30 5.60 -12.04
C GLY A 297 5.35 6.66 -11.49
N PRO A 298 5.59 7.96 -11.78
CA PRO A 298 4.68 9.04 -11.39
C PRO A 298 3.23 8.78 -11.86
N PRO A 299 2.24 9.12 -11.01
CA PRO A 299 2.30 9.95 -9.81
C PRO A 299 2.79 9.23 -8.54
N SER A 300 3.43 8.05 -8.64
CA SER A 300 4.24 7.52 -7.56
C SER A 300 5.70 7.95 -7.71
N SER A 301 6.34 8.32 -6.61
CA SER A 301 7.78 8.55 -6.54
C SER A 301 8.59 7.26 -6.38
N GLY A 302 7.92 6.16 -6.01
CA GLY A 302 8.57 4.95 -5.53
C GLY A 302 9.56 4.34 -6.48
N GLY A 303 9.15 4.04 -7.72
CA GLY A 303 10.03 3.40 -8.69
C GLY A 303 11.24 4.26 -9.07
N ALA A 304 11.04 5.58 -9.24
CA ALA A 304 12.15 6.48 -9.56
C ALA A 304 13.19 6.53 -8.42
N LEU A 305 12.74 6.65 -7.16
CA LEU A 305 13.64 6.66 -6.01
C LEU A 305 14.33 5.31 -5.79
N LEU A 306 13.62 4.20 -5.96
CA LEU A 306 14.21 2.86 -5.84
C LEU A 306 15.35 2.69 -6.85
N VAL A 307 15.10 2.96 -8.15
CA VAL A 307 16.13 2.82 -9.18
C VAL A 307 17.29 3.80 -8.94
N GLN A 308 17.02 5.05 -8.56
CA GLN A 308 18.06 6.02 -8.20
C GLN A 308 18.94 5.51 -7.04
N MET A 309 18.32 5.02 -5.96
CA MET A 309 19.04 4.49 -4.80
C MET A 309 19.82 3.21 -5.15
N PHE A 310 19.24 2.29 -5.91
CA PHE A 310 19.95 1.10 -6.38
C PHE A 310 21.16 1.44 -7.25
N ASN A 311 21.02 2.41 -8.17
CA ASN A 311 22.16 2.89 -8.97
C ASN A 311 23.29 3.49 -8.12
N MET A 312 22.97 4.12 -6.97
CA MET A 312 23.97 4.62 -6.03
C MET A 312 24.65 3.48 -5.26
N ILE A 313 23.86 2.59 -4.62
CA ILE A 313 24.42 1.53 -3.77
C ILE A 313 25.07 0.39 -4.55
N GLU A 314 24.80 0.22 -5.84
CA GLU A 314 25.45 -0.78 -6.70
C GLU A 314 26.97 -0.62 -6.74
N ASN A 315 27.48 0.57 -6.45
CA ASN A 315 28.92 0.87 -6.39
C ASN A 315 29.61 0.38 -5.11
N PHE A 316 28.86 -0.18 -4.16
CA PHE A 316 29.37 -0.70 -2.89
C PHE A 316 29.17 -2.21 -2.80
N ASP A 317 30.04 -2.89 -2.06
CA ASP A 317 29.91 -4.32 -1.77
C ASP A 317 28.93 -4.53 -0.61
N MET A 318 27.62 -4.38 -0.90
CA MET A 318 26.55 -4.54 0.09
C MET A 318 26.55 -5.93 0.73
N LYS A 319 27.05 -6.95 0.02
CA LYS A 319 27.09 -8.33 0.50
C LYS A 319 28.05 -8.50 1.68
N SER A 320 29.14 -7.74 1.69
CA SER A 320 30.12 -7.77 2.78
C SER A 320 29.74 -6.91 3.99
N MET A 321 28.81 -5.94 3.81
CA MET A 321 28.33 -5.10 4.89
C MET A 321 27.31 -5.85 5.72
N GLU A 322 27.59 -6.02 7.01
CA GLU A 322 26.61 -6.60 7.93
C GLU A 322 25.36 -5.71 8.02
N ARG A 323 24.20 -6.34 7.98
CA ARG A 323 22.92 -5.62 8.12
C ARG A 323 22.88 -4.85 9.44
N ASN A 324 22.49 -3.57 9.33
CA ASN A 324 22.41 -2.64 10.47
C ASN A 324 23.76 -2.31 11.15
N SER A 325 24.90 -2.64 10.52
CA SER A 325 26.19 -2.08 10.91
C SER A 325 26.23 -0.56 10.68
N THR A 326 27.16 0.11 11.32
CA THR A 326 27.37 1.57 11.16
C THR A 326 27.57 1.97 9.71
N GLU A 327 28.41 1.24 8.96
CA GLU A 327 28.67 1.51 7.55
C GLU A 327 27.41 1.33 6.69
N PHE A 328 26.66 0.23 6.88
CA PHE A 328 25.42 -0.05 6.17
C PHE A 328 24.35 1.04 6.41
N VAL A 329 24.11 1.39 7.67
CA VAL A 329 23.11 2.38 8.05
C VAL A 329 23.48 3.77 7.58
N HIS A 330 24.77 4.14 7.72
CA HIS A 330 25.26 5.43 7.26
C HIS A 330 25.07 5.59 5.75
N LEU A 331 25.55 4.62 4.95
CA LEU A 331 25.40 4.65 3.49
C LEU A 331 23.94 4.76 3.07
N LEU A 332 23.07 3.90 3.62
CA LEU A 332 21.63 3.95 3.27
C LEU A 332 20.97 5.27 3.66
N THR A 333 21.32 5.84 4.82
CA THR A 333 20.78 7.13 5.25
C THR A 333 21.18 8.25 4.30
N GLU A 334 22.43 8.29 3.87
CA GLU A 334 22.91 9.31 2.91
C GLU A 334 22.21 9.16 1.54
N VAL A 335 22.13 7.92 1.02
CA VAL A 335 21.47 7.64 -0.25
C VAL A 335 19.98 8.00 -0.20
N GLN A 336 19.28 7.66 0.87
CA GLN A 336 17.88 8.00 1.09
C GLN A 336 17.68 9.52 1.16
N ARG A 337 18.52 10.22 1.90
CA ARG A 337 18.48 11.68 2.03
C ARG A 337 18.55 12.38 0.67
N LEU A 338 19.44 11.97 -0.20
CA LEU A 338 19.60 12.52 -1.54
C LEU A 338 18.37 12.25 -2.42
N ALA A 339 17.88 11.02 -2.42
CA ALA A 339 16.72 10.62 -3.22
C ALA A 339 15.44 11.36 -2.80
N TYR A 340 15.18 11.49 -1.50
CA TYR A 340 14.01 12.22 -1.02
C TYR A 340 14.10 13.75 -1.24
N ALA A 341 15.30 14.33 -1.26
CA ALA A 341 15.48 15.72 -1.67
C ALA A 341 15.07 15.94 -3.13
N ASP A 342 15.46 15.01 -4.01
CA ASP A 342 15.06 15.05 -5.43
C ASP A 342 13.54 14.84 -5.60
N ARG A 343 12.95 13.92 -4.82
CA ARG A 343 11.49 13.71 -4.79
C ARG A 343 10.72 15.01 -4.59
N ALA A 344 11.12 15.75 -3.57
CA ALA A 344 10.40 16.95 -3.15
C ALA A 344 10.29 18.02 -4.25
N ILE A 345 11.31 18.11 -5.11
CA ILE A 345 11.43 19.15 -6.12
C ILE A 345 10.87 18.69 -7.49
N HIS A 346 11.13 17.42 -7.84
CA HIS A 346 11.01 16.97 -9.23
C HIS A 346 9.76 16.14 -9.52
N LEU A 347 9.12 15.55 -8.49
CA LEU A 347 8.07 14.56 -8.72
C LEU A 347 6.66 15.11 -8.45
N GLY A 348 5.73 14.70 -9.28
CA GLY A 348 4.31 15.04 -9.23
C GLY A 348 3.53 14.24 -10.26
N ASP A 349 2.26 14.59 -10.49
CA ASP A 349 1.44 13.98 -11.53
C ASP A 349 2.03 14.28 -12.93
N PRO A 350 2.37 13.26 -13.74
CA PRO A 350 3.00 13.45 -15.05
C PRO A 350 2.09 14.16 -16.07
N ASP A 351 0.78 14.15 -15.87
CA ASP A 351 -0.18 14.87 -16.73
C ASP A 351 -0.14 16.40 -16.47
N PHE A 352 0.45 16.84 -15.35
CA PHE A 352 0.54 18.23 -14.90
C PHE A 352 1.97 18.75 -14.72
N TRP A 353 2.93 17.84 -14.54
CA TRP A 353 4.31 18.19 -14.22
C TRP A 353 5.32 17.29 -14.95
N PRO A 354 6.22 17.85 -15.78
CA PRO A 354 7.22 17.09 -16.51
C PRO A 354 8.35 16.62 -15.56
N SER A 355 8.14 15.51 -14.87
CA SER A 355 9.16 14.91 -14.01
C SER A 355 10.35 14.39 -14.82
N PRO A 356 11.62 14.72 -14.47
CA PRO A 356 12.81 14.34 -15.23
C PRO A 356 13.22 12.87 -14.94
N ILE A 357 12.33 11.92 -15.18
CA ILE A 357 12.53 10.49 -14.87
C ILE A 357 13.81 9.91 -15.49
N PRO A 358 14.12 10.15 -16.80
CA PRO A 358 15.35 9.62 -17.39
C PRO A 358 16.62 10.10 -16.69
N MET A 359 16.62 11.35 -16.18
CA MET A 359 17.75 11.87 -15.40
C MET A 359 17.83 11.17 -14.04
N LEU A 360 16.74 11.16 -13.28
CA LEU A 360 16.70 10.62 -11.91
C LEU A 360 17.08 9.13 -11.84
N THR A 361 16.75 8.37 -12.88
CA THR A 361 17.02 6.92 -12.95
C THR A 361 18.31 6.58 -13.71
N SER A 362 19.09 7.57 -14.15
CA SER A 362 20.35 7.32 -14.85
C SER A 362 21.49 7.00 -13.90
N LYS A 363 22.44 6.17 -14.36
CA LYS A 363 23.67 5.84 -13.60
C LYS A 363 24.62 7.04 -13.51
N GLU A 364 24.59 7.92 -14.50
CA GLU A 364 25.37 9.16 -14.53
C GLU A 364 24.94 10.10 -13.40
N TYR A 365 23.63 10.32 -13.25
CA TYR A 365 23.11 11.14 -12.17
C TYR A 365 23.35 10.51 -10.80
N ALA A 366 23.17 9.20 -10.67
CA ALA A 366 23.50 8.48 -9.43
C ALA A 366 24.98 8.68 -9.03
N LYS A 367 25.92 8.65 -9.99
CA LYS A 367 27.34 8.91 -9.76
C LYS A 367 27.61 10.36 -9.33
N GLU A 368 26.90 11.33 -9.93
CA GLU A 368 26.96 12.74 -9.50
C GLU A 368 26.48 12.86 -8.04
N ARG A 369 25.32 12.27 -7.70
CA ARG A 369 24.80 12.31 -6.34
C ARG A 369 25.71 11.62 -5.33
N LEU A 370 26.32 10.49 -5.68
CA LEU A 370 27.30 9.80 -4.84
C LEU A 370 28.49 10.67 -4.48
N SER A 371 28.92 11.60 -5.35
CA SER A 371 30.03 12.50 -5.07
C SER A 371 29.78 13.44 -3.89
N LEU A 372 28.54 13.58 -3.46
CA LEU A 372 28.12 14.38 -2.32
C LEU A 372 28.17 13.60 -1.00
N ILE A 373 28.31 12.28 -1.03
CA ILE A 373 28.34 11.42 0.15
C ILE A 373 29.77 11.33 0.69
N SER A 374 29.92 11.57 1.99
CA SER A 374 31.15 11.29 2.73
C SER A 374 30.94 10.11 3.66
N MET A 375 31.74 9.05 3.54
CA MET A 375 31.66 7.91 4.47
C MET A 375 32.19 8.23 5.88
N ASN A 376 32.70 9.44 6.10
CA ASN A 376 33.30 9.86 7.39
C ASN A 376 32.41 10.88 8.14
N SER A 377 31.31 11.34 7.55
CA SER A 377 30.40 12.30 8.19
C SER A 377 29.08 12.37 7.44
N ALA A 378 27.98 12.37 8.19
CA ALA A 378 26.64 12.56 7.62
C ALA A 378 26.49 13.98 7.05
N THR A 379 25.85 14.07 5.88
CA THR A 379 25.49 15.33 5.23
C THR A 379 24.25 15.91 5.90
N ARG A 380 24.26 17.20 6.26
CA ARG A 380 23.06 17.83 6.79
C ARG A 380 22.01 18.03 5.70
N SER A 381 20.76 17.72 5.99
CA SER A 381 19.65 17.92 5.05
C SER A 381 19.48 19.37 4.61
N THR A 382 19.92 20.35 5.43
CA THR A 382 19.93 21.78 5.10
C THR A 382 21.01 22.16 4.08
N GLU A 383 22.02 21.33 3.88
CA GLU A 383 23.09 21.51 2.89
C GLU A 383 22.69 20.94 1.53
N ILE A 384 21.71 20.03 1.52
CA ILE A 384 21.09 19.47 0.32
C ILE A 384 19.88 20.33 0.00
N ALA A 385 19.99 21.26 -0.92
CA ALA A 385 19.03 22.31 -1.24
C ALA A 385 17.53 21.95 -1.05
N ALA A 386 16.84 22.81 -0.34
CA ALA A 386 15.40 23.11 -0.21
C ALA A 386 14.67 22.73 1.09
N GLY A 387 14.11 23.72 1.79
CA GLY A 387 12.89 23.70 2.59
C GLY A 387 13.02 23.58 4.12
N LYS A 388 12.26 24.43 4.83
CA LYS A 388 12.12 24.44 6.30
C LYS A 388 10.72 24.01 6.68
N ASN A 389 10.57 23.12 7.64
CA ASN A 389 9.62 22.92 8.74
C ASN A 389 9.08 21.51 8.93
N LEU A 390 8.91 21.10 10.20
CA LEU A 390 8.66 19.77 10.71
C LEU A 390 7.19 19.51 11.05
N SER A 391 6.66 18.29 10.78
CA SER A 391 5.46 17.75 11.43
C SER A 391 5.57 16.23 11.64
N LYS A 392 4.76 15.65 12.58
CA LYS A 392 4.80 14.22 12.95
C LYS A 392 3.99 13.36 11.98
N GLU A 393 4.50 12.16 11.69
CA GLU A 393 3.95 11.18 10.76
C GLU A 393 2.83 10.30 11.31
N SER A 394 1.98 9.82 10.39
CA SER A 394 1.08 8.69 10.51
C SER A 394 1.31 7.70 9.36
N VAL A 395 0.95 6.40 9.51
CA VAL A 395 1.35 5.32 8.58
C VAL A 395 0.14 4.51 8.17
N GLU A 396 -0.33 4.66 6.92
CA GLU A 396 -1.54 3.98 6.50
C GLU A 396 -1.59 3.68 5.00
N THR A 397 -1.57 2.41 4.63
CA THR A 397 -1.67 1.86 3.25
C THR A 397 -1.80 0.35 3.36
N THR A 398 -2.20 -0.37 2.33
CA THR A 398 -2.06 -1.82 2.25
C THR A 398 -1.40 -2.26 0.95
N HIS A 399 -0.67 -3.37 0.99
CA HIS A 399 -0.09 -4.01 -0.18
C HIS A 399 -0.50 -5.48 -0.24
N TYR A 400 -0.69 -5.99 -1.47
CA TYR A 400 -0.91 -7.40 -1.72
C TYR A 400 -0.27 -7.84 -3.02
N SER A 401 0.24 -9.07 -3.03
CA SER A 401 1.06 -9.66 -4.09
C SER A 401 0.55 -11.04 -4.48
N VAL A 402 0.60 -11.35 -5.77
CA VAL A 402 0.24 -12.66 -6.34
C VAL A 402 1.29 -13.09 -7.36
N MET A 403 1.68 -14.36 -7.32
CA MET A 403 2.41 -15.04 -8.38
C MET A 403 1.70 -16.34 -8.72
N ASP A 404 1.55 -16.66 -10.01
CA ASP A 404 1.03 -17.95 -10.48
C ASP A 404 2.13 -18.83 -11.09
N ASN A 405 1.79 -20.08 -11.38
CA ASN A 405 2.71 -21.05 -11.98
C ASN A 405 2.90 -20.89 -13.50
N GLN A 406 2.19 -19.94 -14.11
CA GLN A 406 2.35 -19.62 -15.54
C GLN A 406 3.41 -18.54 -15.76
N GLY A 407 3.86 -17.88 -14.67
CA GLY A 407 4.80 -16.78 -14.72
C GLY A 407 4.16 -15.40 -14.69
N ASN A 408 2.83 -15.30 -14.50
CA ASN A 408 2.21 -14.01 -14.27
C ASN A 408 2.42 -13.58 -12.82
N VAL A 409 2.71 -12.30 -12.67
CA VAL A 409 2.99 -11.68 -11.38
C VAL A 409 2.23 -10.35 -11.28
N ALA A 410 1.61 -10.09 -10.15
CA ALA A 410 0.95 -8.83 -9.89
C ALA A 410 1.14 -8.37 -8.44
N GLY A 411 1.41 -7.08 -8.25
CA GLY A 411 1.47 -6.42 -6.96
C GLY A 411 0.64 -5.15 -6.97
N ILE A 412 -0.26 -4.99 -5.99
CA ILE A 412 -1.07 -3.78 -5.82
C ILE A 412 -0.76 -3.16 -4.46
N THR A 413 -0.53 -1.84 -4.48
CA THR A 413 -0.55 -1.02 -3.27
C THR A 413 -1.72 -0.05 -3.37
N THR A 414 -2.63 -0.10 -2.39
CA THR A 414 -3.86 0.70 -2.34
C THR A 414 -4.04 1.37 -0.98
N THR A 415 -4.82 2.45 -0.93
CA THR A 415 -4.93 3.27 0.27
C THR A 415 -6.25 4.03 0.35
N LEU A 416 -6.55 4.52 1.55
CA LEU A 416 -7.48 5.62 1.83
C LEU A 416 -6.73 6.88 2.29
N ASN A 417 -5.39 6.91 2.19
CA ASN A 417 -4.39 7.78 2.80
C ASN A 417 -4.17 7.46 4.29
N MET A 418 -5.06 7.84 5.19
CA MET A 418 -4.98 7.49 6.62
C MET A 418 -5.84 6.26 6.94
N SER A 419 -5.58 5.54 8.05
CA SER A 419 -6.47 4.47 8.52
C SER A 419 -7.92 4.94 8.51
N TYR A 420 -8.77 4.18 7.84
CA TYR A 420 -10.19 4.48 7.67
C TYR A 420 -10.46 5.82 6.94
N GLY A 421 -9.50 6.31 6.14
CA GLY A 421 -9.64 7.55 5.39
C GLY A 421 -9.99 8.76 6.27
N ASN A 422 -11.01 9.52 5.89
CA ASN A 422 -11.55 10.61 6.70
C ASN A 422 -12.54 10.18 7.80
N LYS A 423 -12.70 8.85 8.01
CA LYS A 423 -13.63 8.22 8.98
C LYS A 423 -15.10 8.50 8.69
N LYS A 424 -15.43 8.68 7.40
CA LYS A 424 -16.77 8.93 6.91
C LYS A 424 -17.17 7.80 5.97
N ILE A 425 -18.34 7.22 6.21
CA ILE A 425 -18.96 6.24 5.33
C ILE A 425 -19.97 6.95 4.43
N VAL A 426 -20.00 6.58 3.15
CA VAL A 426 -21.10 6.95 2.27
C VAL A 426 -22.33 6.19 2.74
N ASP A 427 -23.29 6.89 3.37
CA ASP A 427 -24.49 6.28 3.95
C ASP A 427 -25.30 5.53 2.88
N GLY A 428 -25.76 4.31 3.21
CA GLY A 428 -26.45 3.40 2.29
C GLY A 428 -25.56 2.76 1.20
N ALA A 429 -24.28 3.18 1.07
CA ALA A 429 -23.29 2.53 0.20
C ALA A 429 -22.27 1.70 0.98
N GLY A 430 -22.00 2.03 2.24
CA GLY A 430 -21.28 1.21 3.21
C GLY A 430 -19.77 1.18 3.06
N PHE A 431 -19.15 2.04 2.26
CA PHE A 431 -17.68 2.14 2.14
C PHE A 431 -17.15 3.49 2.64
N LEU A 432 -15.92 3.46 3.16
CA LEU A 432 -15.22 4.64 3.68
C LEU A 432 -14.72 5.55 2.56
N LEU A 433 -14.79 6.86 2.79
CA LEU A 433 -14.19 7.89 1.95
C LEU A 433 -12.70 8.06 2.29
N ASN A 434 -11.88 8.25 1.25
CA ASN A 434 -10.47 8.58 1.42
C ASN A 434 -10.26 10.01 1.93
N ASN A 435 -9.06 10.31 2.43
CA ASN A 435 -8.58 11.66 2.69
C ASN A 435 -7.27 11.94 1.93
N GLU A 436 -7.24 11.50 0.68
CA GLU A 436 -6.06 11.46 -0.16
C GLU A 436 -5.60 12.85 -0.65
N MET A 437 -6.48 13.85 -0.57
CA MET A 437 -6.12 15.23 -0.94
C MET A 437 -5.04 15.83 -0.04
N ASP A 438 -4.79 15.25 1.16
CA ASP A 438 -3.69 15.65 2.05
C ASP A 438 -2.30 15.34 1.45
N ASP A 439 -2.20 14.36 0.56
CA ASP A 439 -0.94 14.02 -0.11
C ASP A 439 -0.45 15.10 -1.08
N PHE A 440 -1.29 16.05 -1.43
CA PHE A 440 -0.86 17.27 -2.13
C PHE A 440 -0.08 18.23 -1.21
N SER A 441 0.71 19.08 -1.84
CA SER A 441 1.36 20.22 -1.18
C SER A 441 0.36 21.36 -1.04
N SER A 442 -0.35 21.43 0.08
CA SER A 442 -1.34 22.48 0.38
C SER A 442 -0.69 23.88 0.51
N LYS A 443 0.61 23.92 0.81
CA LYS A 443 1.43 25.12 0.85
C LYS A 443 2.88 24.72 0.57
N PRO A 444 3.56 25.34 -0.43
CA PRO A 444 4.94 25.03 -0.74
C PRO A 444 5.87 25.05 0.47
N GLY A 445 6.66 24.02 0.67
CA GLY A 445 7.59 23.88 1.80
C GLY A 445 6.93 23.51 3.14
N THR A 446 5.62 23.22 3.17
CA THR A 446 4.92 22.70 4.35
C THR A 446 4.76 21.18 4.21
N ALA A 447 4.95 20.46 5.32
CA ALA A 447 4.80 19.03 5.36
C ALA A 447 3.32 18.60 5.40
N ASN A 448 2.98 17.50 4.71
CA ASN A 448 1.69 16.82 4.84
C ASN A 448 1.62 15.95 6.10
N ALA A 449 0.57 15.12 6.24
CA ALA A 449 0.41 14.23 7.40
C ALA A 449 1.55 13.21 7.55
N PHE A 450 2.27 12.88 6.47
CA PHE A 450 3.43 11.96 6.48
C PHE A 450 4.79 12.67 6.70
N GLY A 451 4.80 13.96 6.99
CA GLY A 451 6.03 14.74 7.12
C GLY A 451 6.74 15.01 5.79
N LEU A 452 6.16 14.61 4.66
CA LEU A 452 6.73 14.85 3.35
C LEU A 452 6.56 16.30 2.94
N ILE A 453 7.68 16.91 2.55
CA ILE A 453 7.68 18.27 2.01
C ILE A 453 7.51 18.18 0.50
N GLY A 454 6.65 19.01 -0.04
CA GLY A 454 6.44 19.16 -1.46
C GLY A 454 6.40 20.62 -1.89
N TYR A 455 6.53 20.82 -3.18
CA TYR A 455 6.56 22.13 -3.80
C TYR A 455 5.53 22.21 -4.93
N LYS A 456 5.72 23.12 -5.87
CA LYS A 456 4.82 23.39 -6.98
C LYS A 456 4.48 22.15 -7.83
N ALA A 457 5.42 21.20 -7.95
CA ALA A 457 5.20 19.96 -8.68
C ALA A 457 3.98 19.18 -8.15
N ASN A 458 3.76 19.19 -6.84
CA ASN A 458 2.66 18.50 -6.17
C ASN A 458 1.60 19.46 -5.58
N ALA A 459 1.47 20.71 -6.08
CA ALA A 459 0.41 21.62 -5.65
C ALA A 459 -0.97 21.11 -6.09
N ILE A 460 -2.01 21.40 -5.31
CA ILE A 460 -3.40 21.01 -5.63
C ILE A 460 -3.85 21.69 -6.91
N ALA A 461 -4.44 20.93 -7.83
CA ALA A 461 -5.15 21.43 -9.00
C ALA A 461 -6.31 20.49 -9.34
N PRO A 462 -7.43 21.00 -9.93
CA PRO A 462 -8.52 20.15 -10.38
C PRO A 462 -8.05 19.02 -11.28
N PHE A 463 -8.62 17.82 -11.12
CA PHE A 463 -8.34 16.59 -11.90
C PHE A 463 -6.93 15.99 -11.73
N LYS A 464 -6.05 16.63 -10.99
CA LYS A 464 -4.68 16.16 -10.72
C LYS A 464 -4.69 15.02 -9.70
N ARG A 465 -3.72 14.11 -9.85
CA ARG A 465 -3.46 13.04 -8.88
C ARG A 465 -2.37 13.45 -7.89
N PRO A 466 -2.55 13.20 -6.57
CA PRO A 466 -1.51 13.53 -5.59
C PRO A 466 -0.31 12.60 -5.71
N LEU A 467 0.89 13.14 -5.46
CA LEU A 467 2.14 12.38 -5.45
C LEU A 467 2.12 11.33 -4.33
N SER A 468 2.47 10.10 -4.66
CA SER A 468 2.50 8.97 -3.75
C SER A 468 3.92 8.46 -3.47
N SER A 469 4.07 7.65 -2.40
CA SER A 469 5.24 6.83 -2.12
C SER A 469 4.99 5.32 -2.29
N MET A 470 3.80 4.91 -2.70
CA MET A 470 3.44 3.52 -2.95
C MET A 470 4.31 2.90 -4.03
N SER A 471 5.01 1.81 -3.72
CA SER A 471 6.08 1.24 -4.54
C SER A 471 5.86 -0.26 -4.77
N PRO A 472 4.75 -0.69 -5.40
CA PRO A 472 4.68 -2.08 -5.86
C PRO A 472 5.84 -2.33 -6.82
N THR A 473 6.59 -3.43 -6.58
CA THR A 473 7.85 -3.68 -7.29
C THR A 473 7.97 -5.17 -7.62
N ILE A 474 8.48 -5.47 -8.81
CA ILE A 474 8.78 -6.83 -9.29
C ILE A 474 10.27 -6.90 -9.63
N ILE A 475 10.92 -8.01 -9.27
CA ILE A 475 12.29 -8.33 -9.63
C ILE A 475 12.27 -9.50 -10.61
N ILE A 476 12.94 -9.29 -11.75
CA ILE A 476 13.15 -10.30 -12.79
C ILE A 476 14.64 -10.65 -12.78
N ASP A 477 14.98 -11.92 -12.77
CA ASP A 477 16.38 -12.37 -12.81
C ASP A 477 17.01 -12.21 -14.21
N SER A 478 18.29 -12.58 -14.35
CA SER A 478 19.03 -12.49 -15.61
C SER A 478 18.52 -13.45 -16.70
N GLU A 479 17.69 -14.43 -16.34
CA GLU A 479 17.08 -15.41 -17.27
C GLU A 479 15.68 -14.98 -17.73
N GLY A 480 15.17 -13.87 -17.17
CA GLY A 480 13.84 -13.34 -17.48
C GLY A 480 12.73 -13.91 -16.59
N THR A 481 13.09 -14.61 -15.51
CA THR A 481 12.13 -15.19 -14.57
C THR A 481 11.76 -14.19 -13.49
N PRO A 482 10.46 -13.94 -13.21
CA PRO A 482 10.04 -13.13 -12.09
C PRO A 482 10.28 -13.88 -10.77
N ILE A 483 11.24 -13.37 -9.98
CA ILE A 483 11.67 -14.02 -8.74
C ILE A 483 11.08 -13.39 -7.47
N LEU A 484 10.54 -12.17 -7.56
CA LEU A 484 9.99 -11.46 -6.39
C LEU A 484 8.93 -10.45 -6.83
N THR A 485 7.80 -10.43 -6.14
CA THR A 485 6.87 -9.29 -6.11
C THR A 485 6.72 -8.81 -4.67
N ILE A 486 6.82 -7.51 -4.46
CA ILE A 486 6.90 -6.91 -3.13
C ILE A 486 6.33 -5.49 -3.14
N GLY A 487 5.79 -5.08 -2.02
CA GLY A 487 5.46 -3.70 -1.70
C GLY A 487 5.13 -3.56 -0.23
N ALA A 488 4.79 -2.37 0.18
CA ALA A 488 4.58 -2.08 1.58
C ALA A 488 3.47 -1.07 1.83
N ALA A 489 2.95 -1.08 3.05
CA ALA A 489 2.22 0.00 3.68
C ALA A 489 3.16 0.83 4.55
N GLY A 490 2.97 2.15 4.63
CA GLY A 490 3.83 2.92 5.53
C GLY A 490 4.13 4.37 5.14
N GLY A 491 3.36 4.98 4.25
CA GLY A 491 3.59 6.34 3.78
C GLY A 491 4.99 6.50 3.17
N SER A 492 5.75 7.51 3.61
CA SER A 492 7.12 7.74 3.15
C SER A 492 8.06 6.54 3.36
N ARG A 493 7.82 5.73 4.38
CA ARG A 493 8.66 4.57 4.76
C ARG A 493 8.53 3.39 3.80
N ILE A 494 7.52 3.36 2.94
CA ILE A 494 7.32 2.31 1.92
C ILE A 494 8.58 2.11 1.09
N ILE A 495 9.11 3.19 0.53
CA ILE A 495 10.24 3.14 -0.40
C ILE A 495 11.49 2.56 0.28
N THR A 496 11.79 3.01 1.50
CA THR A 496 12.99 2.58 2.24
C THR A 496 12.85 1.15 2.76
N ALA A 497 11.64 0.71 3.09
CA ALA A 497 11.37 -0.66 3.51
C ALA A 497 11.52 -1.64 2.33
N VAL A 498 10.93 -1.31 1.18
CA VAL A 498 11.08 -2.10 -0.06
C VAL A 498 12.55 -2.17 -0.48
N LEU A 499 13.28 -1.04 -0.47
CA LEU A 499 14.72 -1.00 -0.76
C LEU A 499 15.51 -1.99 0.10
N GLN A 500 15.36 -1.90 1.44
CA GLN A 500 16.13 -2.72 2.38
C GLN A 500 15.78 -4.20 2.29
N THR A 501 14.52 -4.53 2.01
CA THR A 501 14.09 -5.92 1.83
C THR A 501 14.66 -6.51 0.54
N ILE A 502 14.66 -5.75 -0.56
CA ILE A 502 15.27 -6.19 -1.82
C ILE A 502 16.80 -6.40 -1.64
N ILE A 503 17.51 -5.50 -0.95
CA ILE A 503 18.93 -5.68 -0.62
C ILE A 503 19.13 -6.99 0.17
N SER A 504 18.27 -7.27 1.15
CA SER A 504 18.35 -8.49 1.94
C SER A 504 18.15 -9.76 1.11
N VAL A 505 17.24 -9.73 0.14
CA VAL A 505 17.00 -10.86 -0.77
C VAL A 505 18.15 -11.02 -1.77
N VAL A 506 18.57 -9.92 -2.42
CA VAL A 506 19.50 -9.97 -3.55
C VAL A 506 20.95 -10.06 -3.10
N ASP A 507 21.41 -9.23 -2.16
CA ASP A 507 22.81 -9.20 -1.72
C ASP A 507 23.10 -10.21 -0.60
N HIS A 508 22.17 -10.36 0.36
CA HIS A 508 22.37 -11.26 1.50
C HIS A 508 21.72 -12.64 1.32
N ASN A 509 21.06 -12.89 0.17
CA ASN A 509 20.43 -14.17 -0.20
C ASN A 509 19.43 -14.70 0.83
N LEU A 510 18.77 -13.83 1.60
CA LEU A 510 17.69 -14.20 2.51
C LEU A 510 16.42 -14.59 1.70
N ASN A 511 15.59 -15.47 2.26
CA ASN A 511 14.25 -15.62 1.72
C ASN A 511 13.39 -14.40 2.10
N ILE A 512 12.24 -14.24 1.43
CA ILE A 512 11.40 -13.05 1.59
C ILE A 512 10.93 -12.84 3.04
N GLN A 513 10.59 -13.92 3.78
CA GLN A 513 10.16 -13.80 5.18
C GLN A 513 11.30 -13.38 6.08
N GLU A 514 12.50 -13.98 5.93
CA GLU A 514 13.71 -13.59 6.68
C GLU A 514 14.08 -12.12 6.40
N ALA A 515 13.98 -11.71 5.13
CA ALA A 515 14.25 -10.34 4.71
C ALA A 515 13.26 -9.33 5.31
N ILE A 516 11.97 -9.68 5.38
CA ILE A 516 10.93 -8.87 6.02
C ILE A 516 11.14 -8.79 7.54
N ASP A 517 11.50 -9.90 8.19
CA ASP A 517 11.72 -9.95 9.64
C ASP A 517 12.97 -9.18 10.09
N THR A 518 13.91 -8.92 9.17
CA THR A 518 15.11 -8.10 9.45
C THR A 518 14.68 -6.69 9.86
N PRO A 519 15.16 -6.17 11.01
CA PRO A 519 14.85 -4.81 11.47
C PRO A 519 15.34 -3.74 10.50
N ARG A 520 14.59 -2.64 10.43
CA ARG A 520 14.76 -1.59 9.43
C ARG A 520 15.15 -0.25 10.03
N THR A 521 15.75 0.60 9.18
CA THR A 521 16.01 2.01 9.44
C THR A 521 15.34 2.88 8.38
N HIS A 522 15.17 4.19 8.65
CA HIS A 522 14.52 5.11 7.72
C HIS A 522 15.05 6.53 7.87
N SER A 523 15.27 7.18 6.73
CA SER A 523 15.45 8.62 6.60
C SER A 523 14.72 9.10 5.34
N GLN A 524 14.18 10.33 5.39
CA GLN A 524 13.41 10.88 4.27
C GLN A 524 13.81 12.32 3.92
N TRP A 525 15.10 12.68 4.14
CA TRP A 525 15.67 14.00 3.98
C TRP A 525 15.18 14.99 5.07
N LEU A 526 13.91 15.31 5.10
CA LEU A 526 13.29 16.12 6.16
C LEU A 526 12.07 15.40 6.74
N PRO A 527 11.94 15.36 8.10
CA PRO A 527 12.88 15.90 9.09
C PRO A 527 14.29 15.30 8.98
N ASP A 528 15.35 16.06 9.30
CA ASP A 528 16.75 15.61 9.27
C ASP A 528 17.06 14.71 10.46
N ASN A 529 16.48 13.50 10.42
CA ASN A 529 16.69 12.49 11.46
C ASN A 529 16.73 11.07 10.87
N LEU A 530 17.37 10.18 11.61
CA LEU A 530 17.41 8.75 11.39
C LEU A 530 16.47 8.07 12.37
N ARG A 531 15.57 7.26 11.85
CA ARG A 531 14.67 6.39 12.61
C ARG A 531 15.12 4.95 12.50
N TYR A 532 14.93 4.17 13.54
CA TYR A 532 15.23 2.75 13.56
C TYR A 532 14.26 1.97 14.43
N GLU A 533 14.04 0.69 14.11
CA GLU A 533 13.21 -0.19 14.90
C GLU A 533 13.92 -0.61 16.18
N LYS A 534 13.17 -0.84 17.25
CA LYS A 534 13.70 -1.30 18.54
C LYS A 534 14.57 -2.54 18.36
N ASN A 535 15.74 -2.55 18.97
CA ASN A 535 16.75 -3.61 18.88
C ASN A 535 17.37 -3.83 17.48
N SER A 536 17.17 -2.91 16.53
CA SER A 536 17.82 -2.97 15.22
C SER A 536 19.28 -2.54 15.27
N LEU A 537 19.61 -1.61 16.14
CA LEU A 537 20.98 -1.07 16.32
C LEU A 537 21.52 -1.40 17.70
N THR A 538 22.80 -1.72 17.78
CA THR A 538 23.50 -1.84 19.06
C THR A 538 23.79 -0.46 19.65
N LYS A 539 24.13 -0.39 20.93
CA LYS A 539 24.55 0.87 21.55
C LYS A 539 25.83 1.42 20.90
N GLU A 540 26.73 0.54 20.55
CA GLU A 540 27.98 0.86 19.86
C GLU A 540 27.69 1.47 18.49
N THR A 541 26.82 0.86 17.69
CA THR A 541 26.38 1.39 16.38
C THR A 541 25.74 2.78 16.50
N ILE A 542 24.92 3.01 17.53
CA ILE A 542 24.32 4.33 17.79
C ILE A 542 25.39 5.37 18.07
N ILE A 543 26.34 5.07 18.96
CA ILE A 543 27.46 5.99 19.31
C ILE A 543 28.30 6.30 18.07
N GLU A 544 28.60 5.30 17.25
CA GLU A 544 29.37 5.49 16.02
C GLU A 544 28.62 6.35 15.00
N LEU A 545 27.30 6.15 14.83
CA LEU A 545 26.47 6.96 13.95
C LEU A 545 26.35 8.41 14.46
N GLU A 546 26.24 8.63 15.78
CA GLU A 546 26.29 9.96 16.38
C GLU A 546 27.64 10.65 16.15
N ALA A 547 28.75 9.90 16.24
CA ALA A 547 30.09 10.40 15.92
C ALA A 547 30.24 10.77 14.44
N LEU A 548 29.49 10.14 13.54
CA LEU A 548 29.34 10.53 12.14
C LEU A 548 28.34 11.70 11.94
N ASN A 549 27.83 12.32 12.99
CA ASN A 549 26.88 13.42 12.98
C ASN A 549 25.46 13.07 12.54
N HIS A 550 25.02 11.81 12.60
CA HIS A 550 23.61 11.48 12.45
C HIS A 550 22.78 12.03 13.63
N ILE A 551 21.57 12.48 13.33
CA ILE A 551 20.59 12.91 14.33
C ILE A 551 19.50 11.85 14.41
N PHE A 552 19.14 11.44 15.63
CA PHE A 552 18.04 10.52 15.86
C PHE A 552 16.76 11.27 16.26
N GLU A 553 15.59 10.77 15.89
CA GLU A 553 14.31 11.33 16.32
C GLU A 553 14.02 10.91 17.76
N HIS A 554 13.90 11.86 18.67
CA HIS A 554 13.81 11.63 20.12
C HIS A 554 14.95 10.71 20.57
N ASP A 555 14.59 9.52 21.02
CA ASP A 555 15.53 8.45 21.32
C ASP A 555 15.79 7.58 20.08
N GLY A 556 15.30 7.99 18.90
CA GLY A 556 15.42 7.28 17.61
C GLY A 556 14.64 5.99 17.52
N VAL A 557 14.11 5.51 18.63
CA VAL A 557 13.53 4.18 18.74
C VAL A 557 12.07 4.19 18.37
N VAL A 558 11.72 3.43 17.34
CA VAL A 558 10.35 3.04 17.03
C VAL A 558 10.14 1.67 17.65
N GLU A 559 9.23 1.55 18.60
CA GLU A 559 8.88 0.24 19.13
C GLU A 559 8.27 -0.62 18.03
N ARG A 560 8.62 -1.90 18.00
CA ARG A 560 7.91 -2.88 17.19
C ARG A 560 6.46 -2.92 17.67
N GLY A 561 5.58 -2.31 16.96
CA GLY A 561 4.15 -2.19 17.23
C GLY A 561 3.37 -2.36 15.96
N VAL A 562 2.09 -1.95 15.98
CA VAL A 562 1.14 -2.15 14.87
C VAL A 562 1.68 -1.73 13.50
N TYR A 563 2.66 -0.81 13.45
CA TYR A 563 3.14 -0.31 12.16
C TYR A 563 4.67 -0.20 12.03
N GLY A 564 5.51 -0.53 12.98
CA GLY A 564 6.97 -0.45 12.85
C GLY A 564 7.47 0.63 11.88
N LEU A 565 8.47 0.31 11.07
CA LEU A 565 8.91 1.16 9.93
C LEU A 565 8.33 0.67 8.58
N ALA A 566 7.06 0.48 8.46
CA ALA A 566 6.27 -0.03 7.35
C ALA A 566 5.83 -1.50 7.53
N GLN A 567 4.87 -1.93 6.70
CA GLN A 567 4.38 -3.31 6.63
C GLN A 567 4.55 -3.85 5.23
N ILE A 568 5.29 -4.93 5.08
CA ILE A 568 5.64 -5.51 3.79
C ILE A 568 4.86 -6.80 3.56
N HIS A 569 4.35 -6.94 2.33
CA HIS A 569 3.85 -8.20 1.80
C HIS A 569 4.55 -8.51 0.49
N GLY A 570 4.79 -9.80 0.23
CA GLY A 570 5.45 -10.20 -1.00
C GLY A 570 5.37 -11.70 -1.25
N VAL A 571 5.66 -12.08 -2.48
CA VAL A 571 5.80 -13.48 -2.91
C VAL A 571 7.13 -13.61 -3.63
N GLN A 572 7.92 -14.60 -3.27
CA GLN A 572 9.20 -14.94 -3.87
C GLN A 572 9.14 -16.32 -4.51
N LEU A 573 9.69 -16.44 -5.72
CA LEU A 573 10.04 -17.72 -6.32
C LEU A 573 11.52 -17.99 -6.05
N LYS A 574 11.84 -19.04 -5.28
CA LYS A 574 13.21 -19.44 -4.95
C LYS A 574 13.30 -20.96 -4.96
N ASP A 575 14.30 -21.51 -5.68
CA ASP A 575 14.53 -22.95 -5.80
C ASP A 575 13.25 -23.71 -6.22
N ASP A 576 12.55 -23.20 -7.24
CA ASP A 576 11.29 -23.71 -7.78
C ASP A 576 10.13 -23.78 -6.76
N LYS A 577 10.19 -22.94 -5.71
CA LYS A 577 9.15 -22.86 -4.68
C LYS A 577 8.67 -21.44 -4.48
N PHE A 578 7.36 -21.27 -4.37
CA PHE A 578 6.78 -20.02 -3.92
C PHE A 578 6.90 -19.89 -2.39
N ILE A 579 7.42 -18.76 -1.97
CA ILE A 579 7.54 -18.39 -0.55
C ILE A 579 6.78 -17.09 -0.38
N THR A 580 5.80 -17.07 0.51
CA THR A 580 5.09 -15.84 0.87
C THR A 580 5.78 -15.18 2.05
N GLY A 581 5.86 -13.86 2.01
CA GLY A 581 6.36 -13.04 3.10
C GLY A 581 5.30 -12.05 3.56
N PHE A 582 5.13 -11.94 4.86
CA PHE A 582 4.21 -11.01 5.50
C PHE A 582 4.82 -10.40 6.77
N ASP A 583 4.44 -9.18 7.09
CA ASP A 583 5.07 -8.39 8.14
C ASP A 583 4.37 -8.57 9.50
N LYS A 584 5.03 -9.23 10.43
CA LYS A 584 4.53 -9.47 11.79
C LYS A 584 4.52 -8.23 12.71
N ARG A 585 4.99 -7.06 12.21
CA ARG A 585 5.03 -5.81 12.98
C ARG A 585 3.64 -5.27 13.27
N GLY A 586 2.65 -5.65 12.49
CA GLY A 586 1.28 -5.23 12.61
C GLY A 586 0.44 -5.96 13.64
N LYS A 587 0.92 -7.01 14.30
CA LYS A 587 0.12 -7.96 15.11
C LYS A 587 -1.01 -8.64 14.31
N TYR A 588 -0.81 -8.83 13.01
CA TYR A 588 -1.75 -9.57 12.16
C TYR A 588 -1.65 -11.09 12.43
N ASP A 589 -2.66 -11.82 11.97
CA ASP A 589 -2.71 -13.28 12.07
C ASP A 589 -1.47 -13.94 11.48
N GLU A 590 -1.06 -15.07 12.06
CA GLU A 590 0.14 -15.82 11.67
C GLU A 590 0.13 -16.37 10.23
N ASN A 591 -0.98 -16.26 9.49
CA ASN A 591 -1.21 -16.92 8.18
C ASN A 591 -1.61 -15.96 7.04
N GLU A 592 -1.06 -14.75 6.99
CA GLU A 592 -1.45 -13.74 5.98
C GLU A 592 -0.92 -14.02 4.57
N GLY A 593 0.11 -14.87 4.46
CA GLY A 593 0.64 -15.32 3.16
C GLY A 593 0.39 -16.82 2.95
N ILE A 594 -0.21 -17.18 1.81
CA ILE A 594 -0.59 -18.56 1.49
C ILE A 594 0.02 -18.99 0.16
N THR A 595 0.57 -20.20 0.13
CA THR A 595 1.03 -20.90 -1.09
C THR A 595 0.22 -22.17 -1.29
N TYR A 596 0.14 -22.68 -2.51
CA TYR A 596 -0.51 -23.96 -2.80
C TYR A 596 0.24 -24.74 -3.89
#